data_89a87873a1afccdfafc4366e2c5685d1
#
_entry.id   89a87873a1afccdfafc4366e2c5685d1
#
_cell.length_a   1.000
_cell.length_b   1.000
_cell.length_c   1.000
_cell.angle_alpha   90.00
_cell.angle_beta   90.00
_cell.angle_gamma   90.00
#
_symmetry.space_group_name_H-M   'P 1'
#
loop_
_entity.id
_entity.type
_entity.pdbx_description
1 polymer ?
#
loop_
_entity_poly.entity_id
_entity_poly.type
_entity_poly.pdbx_seq_one_letter_code
_entity_poly.pdbx_strand_id
1 'polypeptide(L)'
;MRIVFGGTPDVAIPSLDALAESHHELAAVLTRPDAPSGRGKRLTASPVARRAAELGLEVLKPQRPRDEEFVSRLIELAPDSCPVVAYGALLPQRVLDIPRHGWVNLHFSLLPAWRGAAPVQHAILSGDQVTGATTFRIVLELDAGPIFATVTEAIGPDDTAGDLLHRLSLSGARLLVDTLDGIEAGTLTPTPQPETDAQVSYASKINVEDAEMDWSQPAEVVDRLIRACFPAPGAWTTFEGDRFKINSAQISSKVLSPGALEITKRSVHVGTGTRALELGEVQAQGKKPMAAADWARGVTFDLEPRLGA
;
A
#
# COMPACT_ATOMS: atom_id res chain seq x y z
N MET A 1 22.66 14.73 -8.98
CA MET A 1 22.61 15.15 -7.54
C MET A 1 23.13 14.04 -6.64
N ARG A 2 23.61 14.40 -5.45
CA ARG A 2 23.87 13.47 -4.34
C ARG A 2 22.58 13.26 -3.56
N ILE A 3 22.13 12.00 -3.38
CA ILE A 3 20.81 11.69 -2.80
C ILE A 3 20.93 10.67 -1.66
N VAL A 4 19.99 10.73 -0.71
CA VAL A 4 19.74 9.70 0.31
C VAL A 4 18.32 9.20 0.14
N PHE A 5 18.16 7.93 -0.21
CA PHE A 5 16.83 7.34 -0.44
C PHE A 5 16.20 6.87 0.87
N GLY A 6 14.94 7.21 1.10
CA GLY A 6 14.14 6.75 2.23
C GLY A 6 13.06 5.76 1.83
N GLY A 7 13.08 4.55 2.40
CA GLY A 7 12.05 3.54 2.11
C GLY A 7 12.09 2.36 3.08
N THR A 8 11.01 1.57 3.15
CA THR A 8 10.97 0.43 4.08
C THR A 8 10.42 -0.85 3.44
N PRO A 9 9.17 -0.90 2.89
CA PRO A 9 8.57 -2.12 2.35
C PRO A 9 9.02 -2.43 0.92
N ASP A 10 8.63 -3.60 0.42
CA ASP A 10 8.94 -4.08 -0.94
C ASP A 10 8.52 -3.09 -2.03
N VAL A 11 7.42 -2.36 -1.85
CA VAL A 11 6.93 -1.35 -2.81
C VAL A 11 7.92 -0.22 -3.10
N ALA A 12 8.89 0.00 -2.22
CA ALA A 12 9.93 1.01 -2.39
C ALA A 12 11.15 0.49 -3.19
N ILE A 13 11.26 -0.81 -3.41
CA ILE A 13 12.41 -1.43 -4.11
C ILE A 13 12.52 -0.95 -5.56
N PRO A 14 11.45 -0.91 -6.37
CA PRO A 14 11.57 -0.41 -7.75
C PRO A 14 12.16 1.01 -7.84
N SER A 15 11.80 1.89 -6.89
CA SER A 15 12.36 3.24 -6.83
C SER A 15 13.82 3.24 -6.40
N LEU A 16 14.21 2.40 -5.44
CA LEU A 16 15.62 2.23 -5.03
C LEU A 16 16.47 1.74 -6.21
N ASP A 17 16.00 0.74 -6.93
CA ASP A 17 16.70 0.18 -8.08
C ASP A 17 16.85 1.21 -9.22
N ALA A 18 15.75 1.91 -9.55
CA ALA A 18 15.79 2.96 -10.58
C ALA A 18 16.74 4.11 -10.22
N LEU A 19 16.81 4.50 -8.94
CA LEU A 19 17.75 5.51 -8.47
C LEU A 19 19.20 5.02 -8.47
N ALA A 20 19.44 3.74 -8.14
CA ALA A 20 20.78 3.14 -8.21
C ALA A 20 21.31 3.01 -9.65
N GLU A 21 20.41 2.86 -10.64
CA GLU A 21 20.73 2.82 -12.08
C GLU A 21 20.82 4.21 -12.73
N SER A 22 20.35 5.25 -12.03
CA SER A 22 20.36 6.63 -12.55
C SER A 22 21.75 7.26 -12.49
N HIS A 23 21.88 8.48 -13.04
CA HIS A 23 23.12 9.26 -12.95
C HIS A 23 23.31 9.94 -11.58
N HIS A 24 22.33 9.85 -10.68
CA HIS A 24 22.44 10.43 -9.34
C HIS A 24 23.37 9.60 -8.45
N GLU A 25 24.12 10.26 -7.58
CA GLU A 25 24.95 9.58 -6.57
C GLU A 25 24.08 9.17 -5.38
N LEU A 26 23.77 7.89 -5.28
CA LEU A 26 23.04 7.33 -4.15
C LEU A 26 23.99 7.08 -2.97
N ALA A 27 24.08 8.06 -2.06
CA ALA A 27 25.07 8.08 -0.98
C ALA A 27 24.72 7.15 0.18
N ALA A 28 23.44 6.99 0.50
CA ALA A 28 22.97 6.10 1.56
C ALA A 28 21.48 5.80 1.38
N VAL A 29 21.00 4.79 2.14
CA VAL A 29 19.59 4.39 2.22
C VAL A 29 19.10 4.51 3.65
N LEU A 30 18.01 5.22 3.85
CA LEU A 30 17.30 5.38 5.12
C LEU A 30 16.12 4.42 5.18
N THR A 31 16.05 3.61 6.23
CA THR A 31 14.93 2.67 6.44
C THR A 31 14.58 2.53 7.92
N ARG A 32 13.44 1.88 8.20
CA ARG A 32 13.07 1.58 9.59
C ARG A 32 14.02 0.55 10.20
N PRO A 33 14.19 0.55 11.53
CA PRO A 33 14.94 -0.47 12.24
C PRO A 33 14.41 -1.88 11.96
N ASP A 34 15.28 -2.88 12.16
CA ASP A 34 14.89 -4.28 12.06
C ASP A 34 13.74 -4.59 13.02
N ALA A 35 12.75 -5.32 12.53
CA ALA A 35 11.53 -5.63 13.29
C ALA A 35 11.29 -7.13 13.39
N PRO A 36 10.61 -7.59 14.46
CA PRO A 36 10.21 -8.98 14.58
C PRO A 36 9.31 -9.41 13.41
N SER A 37 9.69 -10.47 12.69
CA SER A 37 8.95 -10.99 11.55
C SER A 37 8.79 -12.51 11.61
N GLY A 38 7.73 -13.02 11.00
CA GLY A 38 7.41 -14.45 10.91
C GLY A 38 7.00 -15.10 12.23
N ARG A 39 6.71 -16.42 12.18
CA ARG A 39 6.24 -17.22 13.32
C ARG A 39 7.21 -17.25 14.52
N GLY A 40 8.50 -17.06 14.27
CA GLY A 40 9.55 -17.05 15.30
C GLY A 40 9.90 -15.68 15.85
N LYS A 41 9.23 -14.59 15.42
CA LYS A 41 9.51 -13.18 15.83
C LYS A 41 11.01 -12.81 15.78
N ARG A 42 11.77 -13.38 14.83
CA ARG A 42 13.18 -13.02 14.63
C ARG A 42 13.27 -11.59 14.09
N LEU A 43 14.23 -10.84 14.62
CA LEU A 43 14.56 -9.53 14.05
C LEU A 43 14.99 -9.70 12.59
N THR A 44 14.30 -9.05 11.70
CA THR A 44 14.50 -9.13 10.26
C THR A 44 14.67 -7.75 9.69
N ALA A 45 15.70 -7.58 8.88
CA ALA A 45 15.92 -6.34 8.15
C ALA A 45 14.75 -6.08 7.17
N SER A 46 14.42 -4.80 6.97
CA SER A 46 13.40 -4.40 5.99
C SER A 46 13.79 -4.86 4.58
N PRO A 47 12.82 -5.04 3.66
CA PRO A 47 13.10 -5.31 2.26
C PRO A 47 14.12 -4.33 1.66
N VAL A 48 13.92 -3.03 1.89
CA VAL A 48 14.83 -1.98 1.43
C VAL A 48 16.22 -2.12 2.03
N ALA A 49 16.35 -2.46 3.33
CA ALA A 49 17.66 -2.66 3.94
C ALA A 49 18.43 -3.83 3.32
N ARG A 50 17.74 -4.94 3.00
CA ARG A 50 18.34 -6.09 2.32
C ARG A 50 18.82 -5.71 0.92
N ARG A 51 17.96 -5.03 0.15
CA ARG A 51 18.31 -4.60 -1.21
C ARG A 51 19.47 -3.60 -1.22
N ALA A 52 19.49 -2.65 -0.29
CA ALA A 52 20.60 -1.70 -0.14
C ALA A 52 21.92 -2.41 0.17
N ALA A 53 21.90 -3.45 1.03
CA ALA A 53 23.09 -4.25 1.34
C ALA A 53 23.61 -5.03 0.10
N GLU A 54 22.72 -5.57 -0.74
CA GLU A 54 23.06 -6.22 -2.01
C GLU A 54 23.74 -5.24 -2.98
N LEU A 55 23.32 -3.97 -2.97
CA LEU A 55 23.90 -2.89 -3.76
C LEU A 55 25.19 -2.29 -3.15
N GLY A 56 25.60 -2.76 -1.97
CA GLY A 56 26.79 -2.25 -1.27
C GLY A 56 26.62 -0.85 -0.69
N LEU A 57 25.40 -0.38 -0.47
CA LEU A 57 25.08 0.95 0.02
C LEU A 57 25.08 1.03 1.56
N GLU A 58 25.46 2.20 2.08
CA GLU A 58 25.29 2.49 3.50
C GLU A 58 23.81 2.49 3.90
N VAL A 59 23.47 1.85 5.02
CA VAL A 59 22.09 1.74 5.49
C VAL A 59 21.94 2.43 6.85
N LEU A 60 21.12 3.49 6.88
CA LEU A 60 20.77 4.25 8.07
C LEU A 60 19.46 3.72 8.65
N LYS A 61 19.49 3.30 9.94
CA LYS A 61 18.34 2.71 10.63
C LYS A 61 18.02 3.42 11.96
N PRO A 62 17.77 4.73 11.97
CA PRO A 62 17.50 5.45 13.22
C PRO A 62 16.23 4.92 13.87
N GLN A 63 16.22 4.83 15.20
CA GLN A 63 15.01 4.53 15.96
C GLN A 63 13.96 5.62 15.76
N ARG A 64 14.43 6.87 15.76
CA ARG A 64 13.63 8.07 15.48
C ARG A 64 14.39 9.00 14.55
N PRO A 65 13.73 9.61 13.54
CA PRO A 65 14.40 10.56 12.62
C PRO A 65 15.00 11.79 13.30
N ARG A 66 14.69 12.04 14.57
CA ARG A 66 15.24 13.13 15.38
C ARG A 66 16.51 12.76 16.15
N ASP A 67 16.98 11.51 16.09
CA ASP A 67 18.16 11.07 16.83
C ASP A 67 19.42 11.80 16.33
N GLU A 68 20.22 12.33 17.24
CA GLU A 68 21.36 13.20 16.90
C GLU A 68 22.40 12.50 16.02
N GLU A 69 22.65 11.22 16.26
CA GLU A 69 23.57 10.41 15.44
C GLU A 69 23.12 10.38 13.98
N PHE A 70 21.82 10.15 13.75
CA PHE A 70 21.25 10.17 12.39
C PHE A 70 21.33 11.55 11.76
N VAL A 71 20.98 12.60 12.52
CA VAL A 71 21.00 13.98 12.01
C VAL A 71 22.41 14.37 11.61
N SER A 72 23.42 14.09 12.47
CA SER A 72 24.81 14.37 12.19
C SER A 72 25.30 13.62 10.97
N ARG A 73 24.95 12.32 10.85
CA ARG A 73 25.33 11.52 9.67
C ARG A 73 24.70 12.02 8.38
N LEU A 74 23.42 12.43 8.43
CA LEU A 74 22.74 13.00 7.27
C LEU A 74 23.38 14.33 6.82
N ILE A 75 23.80 15.17 7.77
CA ILE A 75 24.53 16.41 7.48
C ILE A 75 25.90 16.09 6.84
N GLU A 76 26.64 15.10 7.36
CA GLU A 76 27.93 14.67 6.78
C GLU A 76 27.79 14.13 5.36
N LEU A 77 26.70 13.40 5.08
CA LEU A 77 26.40 12.89 3.75
C LEU A 77 26.08 14.03 2.76
N ALA A 78 25.67 15.20 3.27
CA ALA A 78 25.36 16.41 2.49
C ALA A 78 24.51 16.14 1.25
N PRO A 79 23.32 15.51 1.39
CA PRO A 79 22.49 15.21 0.23
C PRO A 79 21.91 16.48 -0.39
N ASP A 80 21.85 16.52 -1.71
CA ASP A 80 21.16 17.58 -2.45
C ASP A 80 19.63 17.42 -2.30
N SER A 81 19.13 16.18 -2.34
CA SER A 81 17.73 15.83 -2.16
C SER A 81 17.59 14.46 -1.48
N CYS A 82 16.45 14.24 -0.83
CA CYS A 82 16.12 12.95 -0.22
C CYS A 82 14.80 12.42 -0.79
N PRO A 83 14.82 11.56 -1.82
CA PRO A 83 13.65 10.87 -2.32
C PRO A 83 13.14 9.84 -1.30
N VAL A 84 11.81 9.76 -1.14
CA VAL A 84 11.14 8.90 -0.15
C VAL A 84 10.02 8.10 -0.77
N VAL A 85 9.94 6.80 -0.43
CA VAL A 85 8.82 5.93 -0.77
C VAL A 85 8.47 5.06 0.43
N ALA A 86 7.31 5.30 1.05
CA ALA A 86 6.81 4.50 2.17
C ALA A 86 7.84 4.28 3.30
N TYR A 87 8.52 5.31 3.75
CA TYR A 87 9.51 5.23 4.83
C TYR A 87 8.90 4.82 6.18
N GLY A 88 7.71 5.34 6.48
CA GLY A 88 6.94 4.94 7.66
C GLY A 88 7.32 5.66 8.97
N ALA A 89 7.92 6.84 8.89
CA ALA A 89 8.12 7.73 10.04
C ALA A 89 8.02 9.20 9.62
N LEU A 90 7.51 10.04 10.53
CA LEU A 90 7.45 11.48 10.33
C LEU A 90 8.84 12.11 10.49
N LEU A 91 9.16 13.03 9.59
CA LEU A 91 10.42 13.78 9.59
C LEU A 91 10.21 15.14 10.28
N PRO A 92 10.99 15.48 11.32
CA PRO A 92 10.89 16.79 11.96
C PRO A 92 11.50 17.89 11.08
N GLN A 93 11.09 19.14 11.27
CA GLN A 93 11.52 20.28 10.45
C GLN A 93 13.04 20.35 10.28
N ARG A 94 13.81 20.18 11.36
CA ARG A 94 15.27 20.22 11.32
C ARG A 94 15.90 19.17 10.37
N VAL A 95 15.21 18.05 10.12
CA VAL A 95 15.65 17.02 9.17
C VAL A 95 15.20 17.37 7.76
N LEU A 96 13.98 17.95 7.63
CA LEU A 96 13.47 18.42 6.34
C LEU A 96 14.34 19.53 5.73
N ASP A 97 14.98 20.34 6.57
CA ASP A 97 15.79 21.50 6.15
C ASP A 97 17.24 21.11 5.73
N ILE A 98 17.67 19.86 5.93
CA ILE A 98 19.07 19.46 5.62
C ILE A 98 19.33 19.45 4.11
N PRO A 99 18.54 18.75 3.25
CA PRO A 99 18.82 18.72 1.84
C PRO A 99 18.36 20.02 1.15
N ARG A 100 19.21 20.63 0.34
CA ARG A 100 18.91 21.93 -0.30
C ARG A 100 17.67 21.93 -1.20
N HIS A 101 17.35 20.78 -1.84
CA HIS A 101 16.15 20.60 -2.65
C HIS A 101 15.01 19.94 -1.88
N GLY A 102 15.22 19.68 -0.58
CA GLY A 102 14.23 19.10 0.31
C GLY A 102 14.05 17.60 0.12
N TRP A 103 13.00 17.10 0.75
CA TRP A 103 12.57 15.71 0.69
C TRP A 103 11.45 15.57 -0.34
N VAL A 104 11.56 14.62 -1.25
CA VAL A 104 10.61 14.37 -2.33
C VAL A 104 9.94 13.02 -2.08
N ASN A 105 8.66 13.02 -1.74
CA ASN A 105 7.90 11.78 -1.56
C ASN A 105 7.22 11.33 -2.86
N LEU A 106 7.24 10.03 -3.09
CA LEU A 106 6.39 9.37 -4.07
C LEU A 106 5.18 8.80 -3.34
N HIS A 107 4.01 9.35 -3.62
CA HIS A 107 2.73 8.96 -3.02
C HIS A 107 1.85 8.27 -4.06
N PHE A 108 1.19 7.18 -3.67
CA PHE A 108 0.43 6.34 -4.59
C PHE A 108 -1.04 6.76 -4.70
N SER A 109 -1.25 8.04 -4.97
CA SER A 109 -2.54 8.62 -5.38
C SER A 109 -2.31 9.87 -6.25
N LEU A 110 -3.39 10.39 -6.83
CA LEU A 110 -3.43 11.71 -7.46
C LEU A 110 -3.77 12.76 -6.38
N LEU A 111 -2.74 13.29 -5.71
CA LEU A 111 -2.95 14.33 -4.69
C LEU A 111 -3.70 15.55 -5.26
N PRO A 112 -4.61 16.15 -4.49
CA PRO A 112 -4.83 16.04 -3.04
C PRO A 112 -5.76 14.90 -2.60
N ALA A 113 -6.20 14.01 -3.51
CA ALA A 113 -6.99 12.85 -3.13
C ALA A 113 -6.14 11.81 -2.38
N TRP A 114 -6.72 11.21 -1.34
CA TRP A 114 -6.16 10.09 -0.59
C TRP A 114 -4.82 10.40 0.09
N ARG A 115 -4.68 11.56 0.77
CA ARG A 115 -3.57 11.83 1.67
C ARG A 115 -3.53 10.80 2.79
N GLY A 116 -2.37 10.20 3.10
CA GLY A 116 -2.22 9.27 4.22
C GLY A 116 -1.63 7.91 3.86
N ALA A 117 -1.91 6.90 4.70
CA ALA A 117 -1.11 5.67 4.74
C ALA A 117 -1.55 4.57 3.74
N ALA A 118 -2.80 4.61 3.23
CA ALA A 118 -3.39 3.54 2.42
C ALA A 118 -4.14 4.05 1.17
N PRO A 119 -3.53 4.92 0.34
CA PRO A 119 -4.23 5.58 -0.77
C PRO A 119 -4.78 4.60 -1.81
N VAL A 120 -4.03 3.56 -2.16
CA VAL A 120 -4.43 2.54 -3.15
C VAL A 120 -5.66 1.76 -2.68
N GLN A 121 -5.66 1.35 -1.41
CA GLN A 121 -6.78 0.63 -0.82
C GLN A 121 -8.05 1.50 -0.81
N HIS A 122 -7.93 2.76 -0.41
CA HIS A 122 -9.07 3.69 -0.35
C HIS A 122 -9.61 4.03 -1.75
N ALA A 123 -8.76 4.15 -2.77
CA ALA A 123 -9.21 4.32 -4.15
C ALA A 123 -10.09 3.13 -4.62
N ILE A 124 -9.67 1.88 -4.34
CA ILE A 124 -10.47 0.69 -4.67
C ILE A 124 -11.78 0.65 -3.84
N LEU A 125 -11.71 0.89 -2.52
CA LEU A 125 -12.89 0.91 -1.65
C LEU A 125 -13.95 1.91 -2.12
N SER A 126 -13.52 3.08 -2.56
CA SER A 126 -14.42 4.13 -3.06
C SER A 126 -14.97 3.86 -4.46
N GLY A 127 -14.37 2.92 -5.18
CA GLY A 127 -14.78 2.57 -6.54
C GLY A 127 -14.25 3.54 -7.58
N ASP A 128 -13.12 4.19 -7.30
CA ASP A 128 -12.44 5.04 -8.26
C ASP A 128 -12.08 4.23 -9.51
N GLN A 129 -12.19 4.85 -10.68
CA GLN A 129 -11.84 4.21 -11.96
C GLN A 129 -10.41 4.55 -12.38
N VAL A 130 -9.84 5.61 -11.81
CA VAL A 130 -8.51 6.11 -12.10
C VAL A 130 -7.85 6.52 -10.79
N THR A 131 -6.59 6.20 -10.65
CA THR A 131 -5.69 6.67 -9.60
C THR A 131 -4.35 7.05 -10.21
N GLY A 132 -3.28 7.09 -9.44
CA GLY A 132 -1.96 7.39 -9.96
C GLY A 132 -0.90 7.43 -8.87
N ALA A 133 0.22 8.02 -9.24
CA ALA A 133 1.27 8.37 -8.29
C ALA A 133 1.65 9.84 -8.45
N THR A 134 2.00 10.47 -7.35
CA THR A 134 2.37 11.88 -7.26
C THR A 134 3.72 12.03 -6.58
N THR A 135 4.65 12.76 -7.20
CA THR A 135 5.85 13.25 -6.51
C THR A 135 5.57 14.64 -5.95
N PHE A 136 5.89 14.85 -4.67
CA PHE A 136 5.66 16.13 -4.00
C PHE A 136 6.74 16.40 -2.96
N ARG A 137 6.95 17.68 -2.61
CA ARG A 137 7.86 18.08 -1.53
C ARG A 137 7.23 17.80 -0.17
N ILE A 138 7.94 17.08 0.70
CA ILE A 138 7.45 16.84 2.06
C ILE A 138 7.46 18.15 2.86
N VAL A 139 6.38 18.40 3.57
CA VAL A 139 6.20 19.46 4.58
C VAL A 139 5.71 18.82 5.88
N LEU A 140 5.55 19.61 6.95
CA LEU A 140 5.08 19.08 8.25
C LEU A 140 3.64 18.54 8.19
N GLU A 141 2.79 19.16 7.37
CA GLU A 141 1.42 18.72 7.16
C GLU A 141 1.41 17.44 6.30
N LEU A 142 0.60 16.47 6.72
CA LEU A 142 0.55 15.14 6.10
C LEU A 142 0.18 15.23 4.61
N ASP A 143 1.10 14.83 3.75
CA ASP A 143 0.97 14.73 2.29
C ASP A 143 0.38 15.99 1.61
N ALA A 144 0.55 17.16 2.23
CA ALA A 144 -0.01 18.44 1.78
C ALA A 144 0.98 19.34 1.02
N GLY A 145 2.24 18.89 0.89
CA GLY A 145 3.27 19.68 0.23
C GLY A 145 3.05 19.88 -1.27
N PRO A 146 3.75 20.85 -1.89
CA PRO A 146 3.57 21.18 -3.30
C PRO A 146 4.01 20.03 -4.23
N ILE A 147 3.21 19.81 -5.27
CA ILE A 147 3.35 18.72 -6.24
C ILE A 147 4.39 19.08 -7.31
N PHE A 148 5.28 18.14 -7.61
CA PHE A 148 6.20 18.22 -8.73
C PHE A 148 5.60 17.65 -10.02
N ALA A 149 5.14 16.38 -9.98
CA ALA A 149 4.63 15.69 -11.14
C ALA A 149 3.67 14.55 -10.74
N THR A 150 2.88 14.08 -11.69
CA THR A 150 1.93 12.97 -11.51
C THR A 150 1.99 12.01 -12.69
N VAL A 151 1.64 10.75 -12.43
CA VAL A 151 1.33 9.75 -13.44
C VAL A 151 -0.03 9.14 -13.10
N THR A 152 -0.88 8.95 -14.11
CA THR A 152 -2.21 8.34 -13.96
C THR A 152 -2.16 6.85 -14.25
N GLU A 153 -3.01 6.08 -13.57
CA GLU A 153 -3.17 4.64 -13.72
C GLU A 153 -4.65 4.27 -13.67
N ALA A 154 -5.12 3.45 -14.59
CA ALA A 154 -6.50 2.93 -14.55
C ALA A 154 -6.61 1.85 -13.47
N ILE A 155 -7.73 1.82 -12.75
CA ILE A 155 -8.09 0.74 -11.83
C ILE A 155 -8.96 -0.26 -12.60
N GLY A 156 -8.44 -1.45 -12.81
CA GLY A 156 -9.17 -2.54 -13.46
C GLY A 156 -10.28 -3.11 -12.56
N PRO A 157 -11.31 -3.73 -13.15
CA PRO A 157 -12.45 -4.27 -12.41
C PRO A 157 -12.06 -5.37 -11.42
N ASP A 158 -11.00 -6.10 -11.70
CA ASP A 158 -10.51 -7.22 -10.88
C ASP A 158 -9.20 -6.89 -10.13
N ASP A 159 -8.71 -5.65 -10.23
CA ASP A 159 -7.49 -5.25 -9.56
C ASP A 159 -7.62 -5.39 -8.05
N THR A 160 -6.66 -6.07 -7.45
CA THR A 160 -6.42 -6.01 -6.01
C THR A 160 -5.52 -4.82 -5.66
N ALA A 161 -5.50 -4.43 -4.38
CA ALA A 161 -4.54 -3.42 -3.93
C ALA A 161 -3.09 -3.84 -4.18
N GLY A 162 -2.79 -5.14 -4.12
CA GLY A 162 -1.47 -5.68 -4.44
C GLY A 162 -1.07 -5.45 -5.89
N ASP A 163 -1.97 -5.78 -6.83
CA ASP A 163 -1.73 -5.63 -8.27
C ASP A 163 -1.54 -4.16 -8.65
N LEU A 164 -2.44 -3.30 -8.18
CA LEU A 164 -2.41 -1.87 -8.46
C LEU A 164 -1.16 -1.20 -7.85
N LEU A 165 -0.82 -1.54 -6.61
CA LEU A 165 0.37 -1.03 -5.94
C LEU A 165 1.66 -1.46 -6.65
N HIS A 166 1.70 -2.70 -7.16
CA HIS A 166 2.83 -3.18 -7.97
C HIS A 166 3.00 -2.33 -9.23
N ARG A 167 1.94 -2.10 -10.03
CA ARG A 167 2.02 -1.26 -11.24
C ARG A 167 2.45 0.17 -10.92
N LEU A 168 1.85 0.77 -9.88
CA LEU A 168 2.18 2.12 -9.42
C LEU A 168 3.62 2.23 -8.91
N SER A 169 4.17 1.17 -8.30
CA SER A 169 5.56 1.17 -7.86
C SER A 169 6.55 1.25 -9.02
N LEU A 170 6.22 0.63 -10.16
CA LEU A 170 7.06 0.66 -11.37
C LEU A 170 6.94 2.00 -12.12
N SER A 171 5.70 2.48 -12.35
CA SER A 171 5.48 3.77 -13.03
C SER A 171 5.94 4.95 -12.16
N GLY A 172 5.72 4.86 -10.86
CA GLY A 172 6.17 5.85 -9.88
C GLY A 172 7.69 5.91 -9.72
N ALA A 173 8.39 4.78 -9.85
CA ALA A 173 9.86 4.77 -9.81
C ALA A 173 10.47 5.63 -10.93
N ARG A 174 9.94 5.51 -12.15
CA ARG A 174 10.34 6.36 -13.29
C ARG A 174 10.02 7.83 -13.03
N LEU A 175 8.78 8.10 -12.60
CA LEU A 175 8.35 9.45 -12.24
C LEU A 175 9.26 10.10 -11.20
N LEU A 176 9.75 9.32 -10.21
CA LEU A 176 10.64 9.83 -9.16
C LEU A 176 12.02 10.22 -9.73
N VAL A 177 12.60 9.40 -10.60
CA VAL A 177 13.88 9.74 -11.29
C VAL A 177 13.69 10.98 -12.14
N ASP A 178 12.66 11.01 -13.01
CA ASP A 178 12.37 12.17 -13.88
C ASP A 178 12.14 13.46 -13.05
N THR A 179 11.53 13.33 -11.88
CA THR A 179 11.32 14.44 -10.94
C THR A 179 12.67 14.98 -10.42
N LEU A 180 13.58 14.10 -10.02
CA LEU A 180 14.90 14.51 -9.53
C LEU A 180 15.74 15.13 -10.64
N ASP A 181 15.67 14.59 -11.87
CA ASP A 181 16.33 15.15 -13.05
C ASP A 181 15.83 16.57 -13.33
N GLY A 182 14.52 16.77 -13.29
CA GLY A 182 13.91 18.09 -13.47
C GLY A 182 14.27 19.10 -12.38
N ILE A 183 14.39 18.63 -11.12
CA ILE A 183 14.84 19.46 -9.98
C ILE A 183 16.31 19.85 -10.19
N GLU A 184 17.18 18.91 -10.54
CA GLU A 184 18.62 19.17 -10.79
C GLU A 184 18.83 20.15 -11.93
N ALA A 185 18.10 19.98 -13.02
CA ALA A 185 18.14 20.88 -14.17
C ALA A 185 17.47 22.24 -13.94
N GLY A 186 16.75 22.42 -12.82
CA GLY A 186 15.98 23.64 -12.55
C GLY A 186 14.78 23.84 -13.48
N THR A 187 14.34 22.80 -14.17
CA THR A 187 13.21 22.84 -15.13
C THR A 187 11.88 22.48 -14.49
N LEU A 188 11.89 21.89 -13.30
CA LEU A 188 10.70 21.46 -12.58
C LEU A 188 10.53 22.25 -11.28
N THR A 189 9.46 23.03 -11.20
CA THR A 189 9.08 23.80 -10.01
C THR A 189 7.81 23.21 -9.40
N PRO A 190 7.78 22.95 -8.09
CA PRO A 190 6.60 22.37 -7.46
C PRO A 190 5.45 23.37 -7.37
N THR A 191 4.23 22.90 -7.61
CA THR A 191 2.99 23.69 -7.57
C THR A 191 2.21 23.35 -6.30
N PRO A 192 1.71 24.36 -5.53
CA PRO A 192 0.87 24.12 -4.37
C PRO A 192 -0.34 23.23 -4.71
N GLN A 193 -0.72 22.35 -3.79
CA GLN A 193 -1.96 21.61 -3.94
C GLN A 193 -3.16 22.55 -3.88
N PRO A 194 -4.29 22.23 -4.55
CA PRO A 194 -5.52 23.02 -4.44
C PRO A 194 -5.98 23.12 -2.98
N GLU A 195 -6.37 24.32 -2.55
CA GLU A 195 -6.82 24.58 -1.17
C GLU A 195 -8.31 24.28 -0.95
N THR A 196 -9.03 23.82 -1.99
CA THR A 196 -10.46 23.54 -1.89
C THR A 196 -10.72 22.18 -1.23
N ASP A 197 -11.40 22.15 -0.09
CA ASP A 197 -11.79 20.95 0.66
C ASP A 197 -12.51 19.89 -0.19
N ALA A 198 -13.15 20.30 -1.29
CA ALA A 198 -13.89 19.40 -2.18
C ALA A 198 -13.02 18.36 -2.90
N GLN A 199 -11.70 18.59 -2.98
CA GLN A 199 -10.76 17.68 -3.66
C GLN A 199 -9.86 16.90 -2.69
N VAL A 200 -9.79 17.32 -1.43
CA VAL A 200 -8.96 16.67 -0.41
C VAL A 200 -9.71 15.50 0.19
N SER A 201 -9.10 14.33 0.15
CA SER A 201 -9.57 13.15 0.88
C SER A 201 -8.43 12.47 1.62
N TYR A 202 -8.78 11.66 2.63
CA TYR A 202 -7.81 11.03 3.50
C TYR A 202 -7.92 9.51 3.45
N ALA A 203 -6.76 8.86 3.48
CA ALA A 203 -6.60 7.42 3.43
C ALA A 203 -5.91 6.93 4.71
N SER A 204 -6.69 6.71 5.76
CA SER A 204 -6.19 6.13 7.00
C SER A 204 -5.63 4.72 6.76
N LYS A 205 -4.73 4.28 7.64
CA LYS A 205 -4.24 2.91 7.62
C LYS A 205 -5.41 1.95 7.81
N ILE A 206 -5.50 0.92 6.96
CA ILE A 206 -6.47 -0.16 7.10
C ILE A 206 -5.93 -1.19 8.09
N ASN A 207 -6.64 -1.40 9.17
CA ASN A 207 -6.35 -2.41 10.18
C ASN A 207 -7.14 -3.71 9.91
N VAL A 208 -6.91 -4.71 10.74
CA VAL A 208 -7.59 -6.01 10.58
C VAL A 208 -9.09 -5.89 10.79
N GLU A 209 -9.51 -5.04 11.72
CA GLU A 209 -10.91 -4.78 12.05
C GLU A 209 -11.65 -4.11 10.87
N ASP A 210 -10.98 -3.21 10.14
CA ASP A 210 -11.56 -2.52 8.98
C ASP A 210 -11.79 -3.47 7.79
N ALA A 211 -11.20 -4.67 7.82
CA ALA A 211 -11.32 -5.69 6.77
C ALA A 211 -12.39 -6.75 7.07
N GLU A 212 -13.19 -6.56 8.11
CA GLU A 212 -14.33 -7.43 8.42
C GLU A 212 -15.46 -7.20 7.42
N MET A 213 -16.00 -8.29 6.87
CA MET A 213 -17.05 -8.22 5.85
C MET A 213 -18.44 -8.15 6.48
N ASP A 214 -19.22 -7.14 6.08
CA ASP A 214 -20.65 -7.04 6.34
C ASP A 214 -21.43 -7.55 5.13
N TRP A 215 -21.97 -8.74 5.24
CA TRP A 215 -22.74 -9.40 4.17
C TRP A 215 -24.05 -8.69 3.84
N SER A 216 -24.54 -7.77 4.67
CA SER A 216 -25.72 -6.97 4.38
C SER A 216 -25.49 -5.88 3.35
N GLN A 217 -24.21 -5.55 3.06
CA GLN A 217 -23.82 -4.56 2.06
C GLN A 217 -24.05 -5.08 0.63
N PRO A 218 -24.17 -4.17 -0.37
CA PRO A 218 -24.21 -4.55 -1.78
C PRO A 218 -23.00 -5.37 -2.22
N ALA A 219 -23.18 -6.28 -3.19
CA ALA A 219 -22.11 -7.15 -3.71
C ALA A 219 -20.86 -6.36 -4.16
N GLU A 220 -21.06 -5.22 -4.77
CA GLU A 220 -19.98 -4.34 -5.26
C GLU A 220 -19.14 -3.75 -4.12
N VAL A 221 -19.76 -3.49 -2.97
CA VAL A 221 -19.07 -2.97 -1.77
C VAL A 221 -18.23 -4.08 -1.14
N VAL A 222 -18.80 -5.28 -1.00
CA VAL A 222 -18.09 -6.43 -0.45
C VAL A 222 -16.94 -6.87 -1.36
N ASP A 223 -17.16 -6.89 -2.68
CA ASP A 223 -16.11 -7.17 -3.67
C ASP A 223 -14.93 -6.19 -3.57
N ARG A 224 -15.22 -4.88 -3.52
CA ARG A 224 -14.18 -3.86 -3.35
C ARG A 224 -13.41 -4.03 -2.05
N LEU A 225 -14.07 -4.41 -0.95
CA LEU A 225 -13.38 -4.68 0.31
C LEU A 225 -12.41 -5.87 0.19
N ILE A 226 -12.83 -6.96 -0.48
CA ILE A 226 -11.97 -8.12 -0.72
C ILE A 226 -10.72 -7.69 -1.51
N ARG A 227 -10.92 -6.98 -2.62
CA ARG A 227 -9.81 -6.53 -3.48
C ARG A 227 -8.89 -5.50 -2.81
N ALA A 228 -9.47 -4.54 -2.11
CA ALA A 228 -8.72 -3.49 -1.40
C ALA A 228 -7.88 -4.03 -0.23
N CYS A 229 -8.35 -5.09 0.42
CA CYS A 229 -7.62 -5.69 1.54
C CYS A 229 -6.66 -6.80 1.13
N PHE A 230 -6.57 -7.19 -0.14
CA PHE A 230 -5.64 -8.22 -0.60
C PHE A 230 -4.32 -7.61 -1.13
N PRO A 231 -3.15 -8.14 -0.75
CA PRO A 231 -2.91 -9.34 0.08
C PRO A 231 -2.98 -9.09 1.60
N ALA A 232 -3.02 -7.86 2.05
CA ALA A 232 -2.99 -7.52 3.47
C ALA A 232 -3.91 -6.32 3.78
N PRO A 233 -4.66 -6.37 4.92
CA PRO A 233 -4.66 -7.40 5.97
C PRO A 233 -5.38 -8.69 5.58
N GLY A 234 -6.08 -8.73 4.45
CA GLY A 234 -6.98 -9.77 3.96
C GLY A 234 -8.38 -9.61 4.54
N ALA A 235 -9.37 -9.48 3.64
CA ALA A 235 -10.78 -9.39 4.03
C ALA A 235 -11.22 -10.70 4.71
N TRP A 236 -12.01 -10.58 5.77
CA TRP A 236 -12.37 -11.71 6.59
C TRP A 236 -13.82 -11.63 7.11
N THR A 237 -14.33 -12.78 7.46
CA THR A 237 -15.61 -13.00 8.13
C THR A 237 -15.44 -14.10 9.17
N THR A 238 -16.52 -14.61 9.75
CA THR A 238 -16.53 -15.80 10.59
C THR A 238 -17.19 -16.98 9.89
N PHE A 239 -16.70 -18.16 10.20
CA PHE A 239 -17.35 -19.44 9.90
C PHE A 239 -17.26 -20.31 11.16
N GLU A 240 -18.41 -20.71 11.74
CA GLU A 240 -18.48 -21.46 13.00
C GLU A 240 -17.70 -20.79 14.16
N GLY A 241 -17.73 -19.46 14.21
CA GLY A 241 -17.03 -18.66 15.21
C GLY A 241 -15.52 -18.44 14.96
N ASP A 242 -14.93 -19.14 14.00
CA ASP A 242 -13.53 -18.97 13.62
C ASP A 242 -13.37 -17.96 12.49
N ARG A 243 -12.22 -17.26 12.46
CA ARG A 243 -11.90 -16.32 11.39
C ARG A 243 -11.71 -17.04 10.06
N PHE A 244 -12.41 -16.56 9.06
CA PHE A 244 -12.39 -17.08 7.70
C PHE A 244 -12.07 -15.96 6.70
N LYS A 245 -10.96 -16.04 6.00
CA LYS A 245 -10.54 -15.04 5.01
C LYS A 245 -11.06 -15.41 3.63
N ILE A 246 -11.42 -14.38 2.87
CA ILE A 246 -11.75 -14.48 1.46
C ILE A 246 -10.73 -13.66 0.68
N ASN A 247 -9.92 -14.34 -0.14
CA ASN A 247 -8.83 -13.74 -0.89
C ASN A 247 -9.29 -13.28 -2.28
N SER A 248 -10.31 -13.93 -2.84
CA SER A 248 -10.91 -13.54 -4.13
C SER A 248 -12.36 -13.96 -4.22
N ALA A 249 -13.17 -13.19 -4.93
CA ALA A 249 -14.54 -13.50 -5.25
C ALA A 249 -14.93 -12.86 -6.59
N GLN A 250 -16.06 -13.30 -7.17
CA GLN A 250 -16.67 -12.68 -8.35
C GLN A 250 -18.17 -12.47 -8.12
N ILE A 251 -18.71 -11.35 -8.61
CA ILE A 251 -20.12 -11.06 -8.50
C ILE A 251 -20.91 -12.00 -9.42
N SER A 252 -21.82 -12.74 -8.84
CA SER A 252 -22.66 -13.70 -9.51
C SER A 252 -24.03 -13.09 -9.85
N SER A 253 -24.78 -13.69 -10.77
CA SER A 253 -26.17 -13.33 -11.05
C SER A 253 -27.18 -13.91 -10.02
N LYS A 254 -26.72 -14.77 -9.12
CA LYS A 254 -27.59 -15.38 -8.10
C LYS A 254 -27.97 -14.35 -7.02
N VAL A 255 -29.09 -14.62 -6.38
CA VAL A 255 -29.57 -13.86 -5.22
C VAL A 255 -29.76 -14.84 -4.06
N LEU A 256 -29.06 -14.59 -2.97
CA LEU A 256 -29.13 -15.37 -1.73
C LEU A 256 -29.30 -14.40 -0.56
N SER A 257 -29.87 -14.86 0.55
CA SER A 257 -29.91 -14.05 1.77
C SER A 257 -28.48 -13.71 2.25
N PRO A 258 -28.23 -12.51 2.81
CA PRO A 258 -26.92 -12.11 3.29
C PRO A 258 -26.26 -13.17 4.18
N GLY A 259 -25.04 -13.55 3.86
CA GLY A 259 -24.25 -14.59 4.55
C GLY A 259 -24.65 -16.04 4.24
N ALA A 260 -25.80 -16.31 3.62
CA ALA A 260 -26.23 -17.68 3.28
C ALA A 260 -25.30 -18.28 2.22
N LEU A 261 -24.92 -19.54 2.40
CA LEU A 261 -24.08 -20.28 1.47
C LEU A 261 -24.90 -21.18 0.55
N GLU A 262 -24.62 -21.15 -0.73
CA GLU A 262 -25.03 -22.17 -1.70
C GLU A 262 -23.79 -22.91 -2.19
N ILE A 263 -23.72 -24.19 -1.87
CA ILE A 263 -22.57 -25.03 -2.12
C ILE A 263 -22.88 -26.04 -3.21
N THR A 264 -22.05 -26.09 -4.24
CA THR A 264 -22.09 -27.10 -5.29
C THR A 264 -20.79 -27.90 -5.29
N LYS A 265 -20.66 -28.90 -6.15
CA LYS A 265 -19.39 -29.65 -6.32
C LYS A 265 -18.23 -28.76 -6.83
N ARG A 266 -18.53 -27.63 -7.49
CA ARG A 266 -17.54 -26.83 -8.22
C ARG A 266 -17.45 -25.38 -7.75
N SER A 267 -18.43 -24.89 -7.03
CA SER A 267 -18.53 -23.49 -6.61
C SER A 267 -19.16 -23.33 -5.25
N VAL A 268 -18.81 -22.27 -4.58
CA VAL A 268 -19.41 -21.82 -3.32
C VAL A 268 -19.86 -20.38 -3.53
N HIS A 269 -21.12 -20.10 -3.33
CA HIS A 269 -21.70 -18.77 -3.41
C HIS A 269 -22.10 -18.31 -2.01
N VAL A 270 -21.91 -17.03 -1.73
CA VAL A 270 -22.36 -16.39 -0.50
C VAL A 270 -23.29 -15.22 -0.84
N GLY A 271 -24.40 -15.10 -0.14
CA GLY A 271 -25.34 -13.99 -0.31
C GLY A 271 -24.81 -12.67 0.23
N THR A 272 -25.18 -11.59 -0.44
CA THR A 272 -24.96 -10.22 0.03
C THR A 272 -26.29 -9.45 0.09
N GLY A 273 -26.24 -8.16 0.36
CA GLY A 273 -27.43 -7.29 0.33
C GLY A 273 -28.11 -7.17 -1.04
N THR A 274 -27.43 -7.55 -2.12
CA THR A 274 -27.97 -7.49 -3.50
C THR A 274 -27.84 -8.82 -4.22
N ARG A 275 -26.67 -9.13 -4.76
CA ARG A 275 -26.36 -10.37 -5.50
C ARG A 275 -25.37 -11.21 -4.71
N ALA A 276 -25.30 -12.50 -5.00
CA ALA A 276 -24.30 -13.37 -4.38
C ALA A 276 -22.90 -13.14 -4.97
N LEU A 277 -21.89 -13.44 -4.17
CA LEU A 277 -20.51 -13.58 -4.64
C LEU A 277 -20.18 -15.08 -4.80
N GLU A 278 -19.56 -15.45 -5.91
CA GLU A 278 -18.88 -16.73 -6.06
C GLU A 278 -17.49 -16.62 -5.47
N LEU A 279 -17.21 -17.42 -4.44
CA LEU A 279 -15.93 -17.41 -3.73
C LEU A 279 -14.86 -18.14 -4.54
N GLY A 280 -13.72 -17.48 -4.76
CA GLY A 280 -12.55 -18.06 -5.42
C GLY A 280 -11.61 -18.74 -4.44
N GLU A 281 -10.63 -18.01 -3.93
CA GLU A 281 -9.70 -18.49 -2.93
C GLU A 281 -10.12 -18.05 -1.52
N VAL A 282 -10.08 -19.00 -0.58
CA VAL A 282 -10.44 -18.79 0.82
C VAL A 282 -9.38 -19.35 1.75
N GLN A 283 -9.38 -18.89 3.01
CA GLN A 283 -8.45 -19.38 4.03
C GLN A 283 -9.14 -19.50 5.39
N ALA A 284 -9.44 -20.73 5.80
CA ALA A 284 -9.90 -21.04 7.15
C ALA A 284 -8.78 -20.79 8.17
N GLN A 285 -9.15 -20.52 9.41
CA GLN A 285 -8.21 -20.22 10.50
C GLN A 285 -7.13 -21.31 10.65
N GLY A 286 -5.88 -20.91 10.66
CA GLY A 286 -4.73 -21.82 10.80
C GLY A 286 -4.41 -22.70 9.59
N LYS A 287 -5.16 -22.60 8.49
CA LYS A 287 -4.93 -23.34 7.25
C LYS A 287 -4.18 -22.50 6.20
N LYS A 288 -3.76 -23.14 5.12
CA LYS A 288 -3.25 -22.46 3.93
C LYS A 288 -4.43 -22.01 3.06
N PRO A 289 -4.26 -20.96 2.22
CA PRO A 289 -5.24 -20.62 1.19
C PRO A 289 -5.53 -21.80 0.28
N MET A 290 -6.79 -21.94 -0.16
CA MET A 290 -7.25 -22.98 -1.09
C MET A 290 -8.50 -22.52 -1.84
N ALA A 291 -8.85 -23.20 -2.94
CA ALA A 291 -10.10 -22.93 -3.64
C ALA A 291 -11.30 -23.17 -2.71
N ALA A 292 -12.32 -22.31 -2.78
CA ALA A 292 -13.53 -22.41 -1.95
C ALA A 292 -14.25 -23.76 -2.12
N ALA A 293 -14.29 -24.30 -3.35
CA ALA A 293 -14.86 -25.61 -3.60
C ALA A 293 -14.07 -26.76 -2.93
N ASP A 294 -12.74 -26.62 -2.78
CA ASP A 294 -11.90 -27.61 -2.09
C ASP A 294 -12.13 -27.56 -0.58
N TRP A 295 -12.21 -26.34 -0.03
CA TRP A 295 -12.58 -26.13 1.36
C TRP A 295 -13.92 -26.74 1.66
N ALA A 296 -14.94 -26.47 0.84
CA ALA A 296 -16.30 -26.96 1.05
C ALA A 296 -16.42 -28.49 1.03
N ARG A 297 -15.57 -29.20 0.26
CA ARG A 297 -15.56 -30.67 0.27
C ARG A 297 -14.98 -31.28 1.56
N GLY A 298 -14.21 -30.50 2.31
CA GLY A 298 -13.61 -30.94 3.57
C GLY A 298 -14.40 -30.58 4.82
N VAL A 299 -15.58 -29.96 4.67
CA VAL A 299 -16.42 -29.46 5.77
C VAL A 299 -17.78 -30.18 5.74
N THR A 300 -18.30 -30.50 6.92
CA THR A 300 -19.70 -30.93 7.10
C THR A 300 -20.51 -29.68 7.43
N PHE A 301 -21.50 -29.39 6.66
CA PHE A 301 -22.36 -28.23 6.86
C PHE A 301 -23.68 -28.58 7.54
N ASP A 302 -24.16 -27.69 8.36
CA ASP A 302 -25.54 -27.72 8.85
C ASP A 302 -26.55 -27.50 7.72
N LEU A 303 -27.85 -27.64 8.01
CA LEU A 303 -28.91 -27.51 7.01
C LEU A 303 -28.93 -26.12 6.31
N GLU A 304 -28.50 -25.07 6.99
CA GLU A 304 -28.44 -23.70 6.47
C GLU A 304 -27.05 -23.07 6.74
N PRO A 305 -26.01 -23.48 5.99
CA PRO A 305 -24.68 -22.97 6.24
C PRO A 305 -24.58 -21.47 5.96
N ARG A 306 -23.86 -20.74 6.83
CA ARG A 306 -23.72 -19.28 6.73
C ARG A 306 -22.31 -18.84 7.09
N LEU A 307 -21.91 -17.69 6.51
CA LEU A 307 -20.77 -16.88 6.95
C LEU A 307 -21.26 -15.68 7.76
N GLY A 308 -20.43 -15.20 8.69
CA GLY A 308 -20.76 -14.04 9.53
C GLY A 308 -21.69 -14.39 10.69
N ALA A 309 -21.69 -15.65 11.12
CA ALA A 309 -22.44 -16.15 12.28
C ALA A 309 -21.48 -16.61 13.38
#